data_4b5164b053477b923d3b85e52c002f96
#
_entry.id   4b5164b053477b923d3b85e52c002f96
#
_cell.length_a   1.000
_cell.length_b   1.000
_cell.length_c   1.000
_cell.angle_alpha   90.00
_cell.angle_beta   90.00
_cell.angle_gamma   90.00
#
_symmetry.space_group_name_H-M   'P 1'
#
loop_
_entity.id
_entity.type
_entity.pdbx_description
1 polymer ?
#
loop_
_entity_poly.entity_id
_entity_poly.type
_entity_poly.pdbx_seq_one_letter_code
_entity_poly.pdbx_strand_id
1 'polypeptide(L)'
;MATDRLDDPDYPAYTTGRAAEALQVQQAFLRALDAAGPVTPQRSAGGHRRYTRRQLALAGRIRALFDQGHGLASALRILGLQDNILGLQDDLAAERALTASLQRQLRYERGHGQGPPGEGHDEG
;
A
#
# COMPACT_ATOMS: atom_id res chain seq x y z
N MET A 1 12.28 20.92 4.39
CA MET A 1 13.34 19.99 4.61
C MET A 1 13.04 19.03 5.71
N ALA A 2 13.12 19.43 6.96
CA ALA A 2 12.77 18.50 8.04
C ALA A 2 11.34 18.02 7.91
N THR A 3 10.45 18.90 7.46
CA THR A 3 9.04 18.55 7.26
C THR A 3 8.89 17.46 6.20
N ASP A 4 9.67 17.58 5.11
CA ASP A 4 9.61 16.59 4.04
C ASP A 4 10.03 15.20 4.54
N ARG A 5 11.03 15.16 5.41
CA ARG A 5 11.49 13.88 5.94
C ARG A 5 10.44 13.25 6.84
N LEU A 6 9.75 14.06 7.63
CA LEU A 6 8.71 13.54 8.52
C LEU A 6 7.52 13.01 7.74
N ASP A 7 7.28 13.56 6.55
CA ASP A 7 6.18 13.10 5.71
C ASP A 7 6.55 11.83 4.91
N ASP A 8 7.84 11.52 4.82
CA ASP A 8 8.29 10.34 4.11
C ASP A 8 7.98 9.09 4.95
N PRO A 9 7.15 8.16 4.44
CA PRO A 9 6.82 6.95 5.20
C PRO A 9 8.01 6.02 5.42
N ASP A 10 9.09 6.23 4.69
CA ASP A 10 10.29 5.40 4.82
C ASP A 10 11.40 6.07 5.60
N TYR A 11 11.16 7.26 6.15
CA TYR A 11 12.16 7.94 6.96
C TYR A 11 12.15 7.37 8.39
N PRO A 12 13.31 6.94 8.92
CA PRO A 12 13.36 6.29 10.24
C PRO A 12 13.34 7.34 11.37
N ALA A 13 12.18 7.89 11.63
CA ALA A 13 12.01 9.01 12.55
C ALA A 13 11.68 8.63 13.99
N TYR A 14 11.17 7.41 14.22
CA TYR A 14 10.58 7.07 15.52
C TYR A 14 11.49 6.18 16.35
N THR A 15 11.72 6.60 17.60
CA THR A 15 12.39 5.74 18.58
C THR A 15 11.45 4.61 18.97
N THR A 16 11.99 3.56 19.60
CA THR A 16 11.15 2.46 20.09
C THR A 16 10.08 2.97 21.05
N GLY A 17 10.44 3.90 21.93
CA GLY A 17 9.47 4.47 22.87
C GLY A 17 8.35 5.23 22.19
N ARG A 18 8.70 6.06 21.20
CA ARG A 18 7.70 6.82 20.45
C ARG A 18 6.82 5.91 19.61
N ALA A 19 7.42 4.89 19.00
CA ALA A 19 6.69 3.91 18.22
C ALA A 19 5.69 3.15 19.09
N ALA A 20 6.15 2.71 20.27
CA ALA A 20 5.29 1.98 21.20
C ALA A 20 4.12 2.85 21.66
N GLU A 21 4.38 4.11 21.95
CA GLU A 21 3.36 5.07 22.32
C GLU A 21 2.31 5.24 21.23
N ALA A 22 2.78 5.45 20.00
CA ALA A 22 1.89 5.68 18.86
C ALA A 22 0.98 4.49 18.61
N LEU A 23 1.51 3.28 18.79
CA LEU A 23 0.75 2.04 18.56
C LEU A 23 0.03 1.55 19.79
N GLN A 24 0.26 2.17 20.93
CA GLN A 24 -0.30 1.74 22.22
C GLN A 24 0.05 0.29 22.52
N VAL A 25 1.33 -0.04 22.36
CA VAL A 25 1.87 -1.36 22.66
C VAL A 25 3.08 -1.20 23.56
N GLN A 26 3.53 -2.31 24.12
CA GLN A 26 4.74 -2.29 24.92
C GLN A 26 5.96 -2.34 24.00
N GLN A 27 7.06 -1.74 24.46
CA GLN A 27 8.29 -1.76 23.68
C GLN A 27 8.78 -3.18 23.41
N ALA A 28 8.51 -4.09 24.35
CA ALA A 28 8.90 -5.49 24.20
C ALA A 28 8.24 -6.12 22.96
N PHE A 29 7.03 -5.71 22.61
CA PHE A 29 6.37 -6.20 21.42
C PHE A 29 7.16 -5.83 20.16
N LEU A 30 7.60 -4.57 20.08
CA LEU A 30 8.39 -4.11 18.94
C LEU A 30 9.74 -4.81 18.87
N ARG A 31 10.39 -5.01 20.01
CA ARG A 31 11.66 -5.71 20.04
C ARG A 31 11.50 -7.17 19.62
N ALA A 32 10.38 -7.79 19.99
CA ALA A 32 10.09 -9.16 19.58
C ALA A 32 9.90 -9.25 18.07
N LEU A 33 9.23 -8.29 17.45
CA LEU A 33 9.08 -8.26 16.01
C LEU A 33 10.42 -8.05 15.30
N ASP A 34 11.30 -7.22 15.87
CA ASP A 34 12.63 -7.04 15.33
C ASP A 34 13.41 -8.36 15.38
N ALA A 35 13.37 -9.03 16.52
CA ALA A 35 14.08 -10.31 16.69
C ALA A 35 13.54 -11.39 15.75
N ALA A 36 12.24 -11.40 15.51
CA ALA A 36 11.61 -12.38 14.61
C ALA A 36 11.77 -12.02 13.13
N GLY A 37 12.04 -10.76 12.82
CA GLY A 37 12.36 -10.32 11.48
C GLY A 37 11.33 -9.55 10.69
N PRO A 38 10.02 -9.60 10.98
CA PRO A 38 9.04 -8.92 10.13
C PRO A 38 9.12 -7.39 10.19
N VAL A 39 9.54 -6.82 11.30
CA VAL A 39 9.71 -5.37 11.43
C VAL A 39 11.12 -5.11 11.93
N THR A 40 12.01 -4.74 11.02
CA THR A 40 13.42 -4.55 11.34
C THR A 40 13.77 -3.07 11.26
N PRO A 41 13.87 -2.37 12.40
CA PRO A 41 14.17 -0.94 12.37
C PRO A 41 15.63 -0.69 11.98
N GLN A 42 15.89 0.51 11.50
CA GLN A 42 17.25 0.95 11.28
C GLN A 42 17.89 1.30 12.62
N ARG A 43 19.21 1.40 12.63
CA ARG A 43 19.95 1.80 13.82
C ARG A 43 20.54 3.19 13.58
N SER A 44 20.40 4.07 14.57
CA SER A 44 21.06 5.36 14.52
C SER A 44 22.57 5.17 14.74
N ALA A 45 23.31 6.25 14.61
CA ALA A 45 24.76 6.21 14.82
C ALA A 45 25.13 5.67 16.20
N GLY A 46 24.29 5.90 17.20
CA GLY A 46 24.51 5.38 18.55
C GLY A 46 23.99 3.96 18.76
N GLY A 47 23.52 3.30 17.73
CA GLY A 47 23.03 1.91 17.85
C GLY A 47 21.59 1.79 18.30
N HIS A 48 20.85 2.89 18.37
CA HIS A 48 19.46 2.88 18.82
C HIS A 48 18.50 2.61 17.66
N ARG A 49 17.43 1.89 17.94
CA ARG A 49 16.43 1.54 16.94
C ARG A 49 15.67 2.78 16.48
N ARG A 50 15.42 2.84 15.17
CA ARG A 50 14.63 3.91 14.55
C ARG A 50 13.65 3.28 13.58
N TYR A 51 12.37 3.58 13.76
CA TYR A 51 11.28 3.00 12.97
C TYR A 51 10.73 4.00 12.00
N THR A 52 10.29 3.51 10.84
CA THR A 52 9.59 4.31 9.84
C THR A 52 8.08 4.23 10.10
N ARG A 53 7.32 5.18 9.51
CA ARG A 53 5.86 5.11 9.59
C ARG A 53 5.34 3.83 8.93
N ARG A 54 5.97 3.40 7.85
CA ARG A 54 5.57 2.17 7.16
C ARG A 54 5.76 0.97 8.09
N GLN A 55 6.84 0.95 8.84
CA GLN A 55 7.07 -0.12 9.82
C GLN A 55 6.07 -0.07 10.96
N LEU A 56 5.68 1.13 11.40
CA LEU A 56 4.66 1.25 12.43
C LEU A 56 3.31 0.73 11.93
N ALA A 57 2.96 1.03 10.69
CA ALA A 57 1.72 0.54 10.11
C ALA A 57 1.70 -0.99 10.09
N LEU A 58 2.81 -1.60 9.70
CA LEU A 58 2.92 -3.06 9.66
C LEU A 58 2.82 -3.65 11.07
N ALA A 59 3.53 -3.06 12.03
CA ALA A 59 3.49 -3.52 13.42
C ALA A 59 2.07 -3.43 13.98
N GLY A 60 1.34 -2.38 13.65
CA GLY A 60 -0.04 -2.22 14.08
C GLY A 60 -0.96 -3.28 13.50
N ARG A 61 -0.75 -3.64 12.23
CA ARG A 61 -1.54 -4.71 11.60
C ARG A 61 -1.27 -6.05 12.26
N ILE A 62 0.00 -6.33 12.58
CA ILE A 62 0.37 -7.56 13.28
C ILE A 62 -0.27 -7.59 14.65
N ARG A 63 -0.23 -6.46 15.37
CA ARG A 63 -0.83 -6.38 16.70
C ARG A 63 -2.33 -6.67 16.66
N ALA A 64 -3.01 -6.11 15.67
CA ALA A 64 -4.45 -6.34 15.53
C ALA A 64 -4.76 -7.83 15.32
N LEU A 65 -3.93 -8.53 14.56
CA LEU A 65 -4.12 -9.96 14.34
C LEU A 65 -3.80 -10.77 15.60
N PHE A 66 -2.80 -10.35 16.37
CA PHE A 66 -2.53 -10.97 17.66
C PHE A 66 -3.72 -10.82 18.59
N ASP A 67 -4.36 -9.63 18.60
CA ASP A 67 -5.54 -9.39 19.43
C ASP A 67 -6.71 -10.25 19.01
N GLN A 68 -6.75 -10.69 17.77
CA GLN A 68 -7.75 -11.63 17.27
C GLN A 68 -7.39 -13.09 17.54
N GLY A 69 -6.25 -13.34 18.14
CA GLY A 69 -5.84 -14.68 18.53
C GLY A 69 -4.86 -15.37 17.60
N HIS A 70 -4.36 -14.66 16.58
CA HIS A 70 -3.39 -15.26 15.65
C HIS A 70 -1.99 -15.21 16.23
N GLY A 71 -1.19 -16.23 15.97
CA GLY A 71 0.23 -16.18 16.22
C GLY A 71 0.97 -15.48 15.11
N LEU A 72 2.28 -15.31 15.26
CA LEU A 72 3.07 -14.55 14.31
C LEU A 72 3.02 -15.15 12.90
N ALA A 73 3.22 -16.46 12.79
CA ALA A 73 3.23 -17.13 11.47
C ALA A 73 1.89 -16.92 10.75
N SER A 74 0.78 -17.12 11.47
CA SER A 74 -0.55 -16.89 10.90
C SER A 74 -0.76 -15.44 10.53
N ALA A 75 -0.33 -14.52 11.38
CA ALA A 75 -0.49 -13.10 11.13
C ALA A 75 0.24 -12.69 9.85
N LEU A 76 1.48 -13.14 9.68
CA LEU A 76 2.25 -12.81 8.49
C LEU A 76 1.62 -13.40 7.23
N ARG A 77 1.09 -14.60 7.34
CA ARG A 77 0.41 -15.24 6.21
C ARG A 77 -0.84 -14.48 5.81
N ILE A 78 -1.63 -14.07 6.80
CA ILE A 78 -2.85 -13.29 6.55
C ILE A 78 -2.50 -11.96 5.89
N LEU A 79 -1.48 -11.27 6.39
CA LEU A 79 -1.07 -9.99 5.83
C LEU A 79 -0.61 -10.14 4.39
N GLY A 80 0.15 -11.20 4.09
CA GLY A 80 0.58 -11.46 2.73
C GLY A 80 -0.59 -11.69 1.80
N LEU A 81 -1.59 -12.45 2.26
CA LEU A 81 -2.79 -12.71 1.46
C LEU A 81 -3.60 -11.43 1.25
N GLN A 82 -3.73 -10.61 2.28
CA GLN A 82 -4.45 -9.33 2.17
C GLN A 82 -3.76 -8.41 1.18
N ASP A 83 -2.44 -8.34 1.23
CA ASP A 83 -1.68 -7.50 0.31
C ASP A 83 -1.81 -7.99 -1.13
N ASN A 84 -1.86 -9.31 -1.33
CA ASN A 84 -2.08 -9.87 -2.66
C ASN A 84 -3.46 -9.51 -3.19
N ILE A 85 -4.47 -9.57 -2.34
CA ILE A 85 -5.83 -9.18 -2.74
C ILE A 85 -5.87 -7.72 -3.14
N LEU A 86 -5.26 -6.84 -2.36
CA LEU A 86 -5.23 -5.41 -2.69
C LEU A 86 -4.50 -5.17 -4.00
N GLY A 87 -3.38 -5.85 -4.24
CA GLY A 87 -2.66 -5.74 -5.49
C GLY A 87 -3.49 -6.18 -6.68
N LEU A 88 -4.21 -7.31 -6.54
CA LEU A 88 -5.07 -7.80 -7.60
C LEU A 88 -6.25 -6.86 -7.86
N GLN A 89 -6.80 -6.25 -6.80
CA GLN A 89 -7.87 -5.27 -6.96
C GLN A 89 -7.38 -4.03 -7.71
N ASP A 90 -6.17 -3.58 -7.41
CA ASP A 90 -5.59 -2.43 -8.09
C ASP A 90 -5.35 -2.76 -9.56
N ASP A 91 -4.83 -3.95 -9.86
CA ASP A 91 -4.60 -4.38 -11.23
C ASP A 91 -5.91 -4.44 -12.00
N LEU A 92 -6.94 -4.99 -11.38
CA LEU A 92 -8.26 -5.08 -12.00
C LEU A 92 -8.84 -3.70 -12.27
N ALA A 93 -8.70 -2.79 -11.32
CA ALA A 93 -9.19 -1.43 -11.50
C ALA A 93 -8.47 -0.74 -12.65
N ALA A 94 -7.15 -0.95 -12.77
CA ALA A 94 -6.36 -0.38 -13.85
C ALA A 94 -6.80 -0.94 -15.20
N GLU A 95 -7.05 -2.25 -15.27
CA GLU A 95 -7.51 -2.87 -16.50
C GLU A 95 -8.90 -2.37 -16.89
N ARG A 96 -9.79 -2.23 -15.92
CA ARG A 96 -11.12 -1.71 -16.19
C ARG A 96 -11.08 -0.28 -16.69
N ALA A 97 -10.21 0.55 -16.11
CA ALA A 97 -10.03 1.93 -16.54
C ALA A 97 -9.51 1.99 -17.98
N LEU A 98 -8.54 1.14 -18.30
CA LEU A 98 -7.99 1.07 -19.64
C LEU A 98 -9.04 0.62 -20.63
N THR A 99 -9.80 -0.42 -20.30
CA THR A 99 -10.89 -0.92 -21.15
C THR A 99 -11.92 0.16 -21.42
N ALA A 100 -12.32 0.89 -20.37
CA ALA A 100 -13.30 1.97 -20.53
C ALA A 100 -12.76 3.08 -21.43
N SER A 101 -11.45 3.39 -21.27
CA SER A 101 -10.82 4.41 -22.12
C SER A 101 -10.80 3.99 -23.58
N LEU A 102 -10.44 2.75 -23.84
CA LEU A 102 -10.41 2.23 -25.21
C LEU A 102 -11.80 2.19 -25.82
N GLN A 103 -12.81 1.82 -25.04
CA GLN A 103 -14.19 1.81 -25.52
C GLN A 103 -14.65 3.21 -25.89
N ARG A 104 -14.31 4.21 -25.08
CA ARG A 104 -14.66 5.60 -25.40
C ARG A 104 -13.97 6.05 -26.68
N GLN A 105 -12.70 5.68 -26.84
CA GLN A 105 -11.96 6.04 -28.02
C GLN A 105 -12.56 5.40 -29.26
N LEU A 106 -12.93 4.15 -29.19
CA LEU A 106 -13.57 3.46 -30.29
C LEU A 106 -14.92 4.09 -30.65
N ARG A 107 -15.69 4.49 -29.65
CA ARG A 107 -16.96 5.16 -29.90
C ARG A 107 -16.74 6.50 -30.60
N TYR A 108 -15.72 7.23 -30.16
CA TYR A 108 -15.39 8.52 -30.80
C TYR A 108 -14.99 8.32 -32.24
N GLU A 109 -14.11 7.40 -32.53
CA GLU A 109 -13.64 7.13 -33.87
C GLU A 109 -14.77 6.65 -34.77
N ARG A 110 -15.64 5.82 -34.23
CA ARG A 110 -16.77 5.31 -34.98
C ARG A 110 -17.72 6.43 -35.36
N GLY A 111 -18.03 7.28 -34.41
CA GLY A 111 -18.91 8.43 -34.68
C GLY A 111 -18.33 9.38 -35.69
N HIS A 112 -17.05 9.64 -35.64
CA HIS A 112 -16.42 10.59 -36.54
C HIS A 112 -16.16 9.98 -37.91
N GLY A 113 -15.83 8.71 -37.96
CA GLY A 113 -15.59 8.07 -39.24
C GLY A 113 -16.82 7.86 -40.04
N GLN A 114 -17.94 7.69 -39.39
CA GLN A 114 -19.16 7.43 -40.10
C GLN A 114 -19.93 8.69 -40.50
N GLY A 115 -19.63 9.77 -39.82
CA GLY A 115 -20.40 10.97 -40.02
C GLY A 115 -20.49 11.38 -41.45
N PRO A 116 -19.46 11.94 -41.98
CA PRO A 116 -19.53 12.51 -43.31
C PRO A 116 -19.80 11.51 -44.38
N PRO A 117 -19.16 10.44 -44.36
CA PRO A 117 -19.33 9.59 -45.49
C PRO A 117 -20.67 9.11 -45.66
N GLY A 118 -21.31 8.88 -44.64
CA GLY A 118 -22.60 8.35 -44.75
C GLY A 118 -23.36 9.10 -45.75
N GLU A 119 -23.18 10.34 -45.72
CA GLU A 119 -23.93 11.02 -46.56
C GLU A 119 -23.45 10.99 -47.86
N GLY A 120 -22.31 10.96 -47.93
CA GLY A 120 -21.91 10.96 -49.19
C GLY A 120 -22.60 10.07 -50.04
N HIS A 121 -22.88 9.13 -49.77
CA HIS A 121 -23.33 8.36 -50.69
C HIS A 121 -24.56 8.38 -50.99
N ASP A 122 -24.92 8.91 -50.52
CA ASP A 122 -26.03 8.90 -50.75
C ASP A 122 -26.45 9.45 -51.76
N GLU A 123 -26.27 9.87 -51.88
CA GLU A 123 -26.63 10.39 -52.64
C GLU A 123 -27.03 9.98 -53.56
N GLY A 124 -26.86 9.58 -53.31
CA GLY A 124 -27.18 9.05 -54.27
C GLY A 124 -28.13 9.06 -54.90
#